data_b37f3f26f922d8396dc244ba61987a37
#
_entry.id   b37f3f26f922d8396dc244ba61987a37
#
_cell.length_a   1.000
_cell.length_b   1.000
_cell.length_c   1.000
_cell.angle_alpha   90.00
_cell.angle_beta   90.00
_cell.angle_gamma   90.00
#
_symmetry.space_group_name_H-M   'P 1'
#
loop_
_entity.id
_entity.type
_entity.pdbx_description
1 polymer ?
#
loop_
_entity_poly.entity_id
_entity_poly.type
_entity_poly.pdbx_seq_one_letter_code
_entity_poly.pdbx_strand_id
1 'polypeptide(L)'
;LLKVPVEVAICLGAIATATAPAATLMVIHQYKAKGPLVDLLLPVVALDDALGLIFFAISVSISKVIATGTTPSIMSLCVIPLIEIIGSIVLGFLLGLLLRALINFFKSRNNHVIMIIAFTLIGVGACSLLNTITINGNNIEFSNLLCCMMIGATYINFGSDEHIVERDFSLVERWTPSLF
;
A
#
# COMPACT_ATOMS: atom_id res chain seq x y z
N LEU A 1 1.54 29.57 19.97
CA LEU A 1 1.86 28.97 18.67
C LEU A 1 2.92 27.91 18.91
N LEU A 2 2.61 26.65 18.60
CA LEU A 2 3.49 25.50 18.75
C LEU A 2 4.75 25.74 17.91
N LYS A 3 5.92 25.80 18.55
CA LYS A 3 7.22 25.81 17.85
C LYS A 3 7.53 24.39 17.39
N VAL A 4 6.83 23.94 16.37
CA VAL A 4 7.07 22.63 15.76
C VAL A 4 8.24 22.77 14.77
N PRO A 5 9.28 21.92 14.82
CA PRO A 5 10.34 21.90 13.83
C PRO A 5 9.75 21.73 12.41
N VAL A 6 10.38 22.37 11.41
CA VAL A 6 9.89 22.38 10.03
C VAL A 6 9.78 20.96 9.47
N GLU A 7 10.71 20.10 9.80
CA GLU A 7 10.75 18.68 9.38
C GLU A 7 9.48 17.92 9.83
N VAL A 8 9.09 18.15 11.09
CA VAL A 8 7.88 17.53 11.66
C VAL A 8 6.62 18.13 11.04
N ALA A 9 6.61 19.43 10.78
CA ALA A 9 5.47 20.11 10.15
C ALA A 9 5.21 19.59 8.72
N ILE A 10 6.26 19.32 7.95
CA ILE A 10 6.16 18.73 6.60
C ILE A 10 5.55 17.34 6.66
N CYS A 11 6.03 16.48 7.56
CA CYS A 11 5.49 15.12 7.72
C CYS A 11 4.03 15.13 8.18
N LEU A 12 3.67 16.00 9.14
CA LEU A 12 2.29 16.15 9.60
C LEU A 12 1.37 16.65 8.49
N GLY A 13 1.85 17.60 7.65
CA GLY A 13 1.13 18.06 6.48
C GLY A 13 0.85 16.93 5.48
N ALA A 14 1.83 16.08 5.23
CA ALA A 14 1.67 14.93 4.34
C ALA A 14 0.67 13.89 4.90
N ILE A 15 0.71 13.60 6.20
CA ILE A 15 -0.27 12.73 6.85
C ILE A 15 -1.69 13.31 6.73
N ALA A 16 -1.83 14.63 6.84
CA ALA A 16 -3.12 15.29 6.72
C ALA A 16 -3.71 15.30 5.30
N THR A 17 -2.97 14.92 4.27
CA THR A 17 -3.50 14.81 2.90
C THR A 17 -4.32 13.53 2.71
N ALA A 18 -4.03 12.46 3.44
CA ALA A 18 -4.75 11.20 3.32
C ALA A 18 -6.09 11.28 4.06
N THR A 19 -7.16 10.80 3.43
CA THR A 19 -8.50 10.74 4.01
C THR A 19 -8.83 9.32 4.46
N ALA A 20 -9.49 9.17 5.61
CA ALA A 20 -9.90 7.87 6.11
C ALA A 20 -11.28 7.49 5.54
N PRO A 21 -11.38 6.57 4.58
CA PRO A 21 -12.64 6.22 3.92
C PRO A 21 -13.51 5.27 4.74
N ALA A 22 -13.07 4.83 5.92
CA ALA A 22 -13.74 3.80 6.71
C ALA A 22 -15.21 4.12 6.99
N ALA A 23 -15.54 5.37 7.34
CA ALA A 23 -16.92 5.78 7.57
C ALA A 23 -17.77 5.70 6.29
N THR A 24 -17.22 6.14 5.17
CA THR A 24 -17.90 6.13 3.86
C THR A 24 -18.16 4.69 3.40
N LEU A 25 -17.16 3.82 3.49
CA LEU A 25 -17.30 2.40 3.15
C LEU A 25 -18.31 1.71 4.06
N MET A 26 -18.28 1.99 5.37
CA MET A 26 -19.24 1.44 6.34
C MET A 26 -20.66 1.83 5.96
N VAL A 27 -20.92 3.09 5.60
CA VAL A 27 -22.25 3.56 5.17
C VAL A 27 -22.70 2.86 3.89
N ILE A 28 -21.81 2.74 2.88
CA ILE A 28 -22.11 2.02 1.64
C ILE A 28 -22.52 0.57 1.93
N HIS A 29 -21.78 -0.13 2.79
CA HIS A 29 -22.07 -1.51 3.16
C HIS A 29 -23.37 -1.63 3.98
N GLN A 30 -23.58 -0.74 4.96
CA GLN A 30 -24.75 -0.76 5.83
C GLN A 30 -26.05 -0.53 5.06
N TYR A 31 -26.06 0.43 4.14
CA TYR A 31 -27.23 0.76 3.33
C TYR A 31 -27.30 0.00 2.00
N LYS A 32 -26.30 -0.87 1.71
CA LYS A 32 -26.16 -1.57 0.44
C LYS A 32 -26.32 -0.61 -0.74
N ALA A 33 -25.72 0.57 -0.61
CA ALA A 33 -25.83 1.62 -1.60
C ALA A 33 -25.20 1.17 -2.92
N LYS A 34 -25.90 1.40 -4.03
CA LYS A 34 -25.44 1.09 -5.40
C LYS A 34 -25.75 2.27 -6.30
N GLY A 35 -24.91 2.50 -7.29
CA GLY A 35 -25.13 3.52 -8.31
C GLY A 35 -23.83 4.19 -8.75
N PRO A 36 -23.90 5.02 -9.78
CA PRO A 36 -22.71 5.59 -10.42
C PRO A 36 -21.83 6.40 -9.47
N LEU A 37 -22.40 6.95 -8.39
CA LEU A 37 -21.65 7.64 -7.36
C LEU A 37 -20.75 6.68 -6.57
N VAL A 38 -21.29 5.51 -6.19
CA VAL A 38 -20.53 4.48 -5.44
C VAL A 38 -19.44 3.89 -6.31
N ASP A 39 -19.77 3.62 -7.59
CA ASP A 39 -18.85 3.06 -8.57
C ASP A 39 -17.67 3.99 -8.86
N LEU A 40 -17.89 5.31 -8.78
CA LEU A 40 -16.82 6.31 -8.91
C LEU A 40 -16.05 6.50 -7.62
N LEU A 41 -16.72 6.44 -6.48
CA LEU A 41 -16.12 6.76 -5.18
C LEU A 41 -15.10 5.70 -4.73
N LEU A 42 -15.36 4.42 -4.99
CA LEU A 42 -14.44 3.33 -4.62
C LEU A 42 -13.06 3.45 -5.28
N PRO A 43 -12.94 3.65 -6.62
CA PRO A 43 -11.65 3.89 -7.24
C PRO A 43 -10.94 5.16 -6.75
N VAL A 44 -11.72 6.24 -6.49
CA VAL A 44 -11.15 7.50 -5.98
C VAL A 44 -10.51 7.30 -4.61
N VAL A 45 -11.18 6.57 -3.71
CA VAL A 45 -10.64 6.22 -2.39
C VAL A 45 -9.34 5.42 -2.52
N ALA A 46 -9.31 4.43 -3.40
CA ALA A 46 -8.11 3.63 -3.60
C ALA A 46 -6.93 4.45 -4.17
N LEU A 47 -7.22 5.41 -5.05
CA LEU A 47 -6.21 6.33 -5.58
C LEU A 47 -5.72 7.32 -4.52
N ASP A 48 -6.61 7.80 -3.64
CA ASP A 48 -6.27 8.71 -2.54
C ASP A 48 -5.25 8.08 -1.60
N ASP A 49 -5.46 6.82 -1.21
CA ASP A 49 -4.52 6.07 -0.39
C ASP A 49 -3.15 5.93 -1.06
N ALA A 50 -3.12 5.58 -2.35
CA ALA A 50 -1.87 5.46 -3.10
C ALA A 50 -1.12 6.79 -3.20
N LEU A 51 -1.83 7.88 -3.51
CA LEU A 51 -1.25 9.23 -3.59
C LEU A 51 -0.78 9.72 -2.22
N GLY A 52 -1.54 9.47 -1.16
CA GLY A 52 -1.16 9.81 0.21
C GLY A 52 0.16 9.17 0.63
N LEU A 53 0.37 7.89 0.28
CA LEU A 53 1.63 7.20 0.52
C LEU A 53 2.80 7.81 -0.25
N ILE A 54 2.59 8.18 -1.51
CA ILE A 54 3.61 8.83 -2.34
C ILE A 54 4.01 10.18 -1.74
N PHE A 55 3.03 11.03 -1.39
CA PHE A 55 3.29 12.33 -0.76
C PHE A 55 4.01 12.17 0.59
N PHE A 56 3.62 11.17 1.38
CA PHE A 56 4.28 10.88 2.65
C PHE A 56 5.75 10.46 2.46
N ALA A 57 6.04 9.55 1.53
CA ALA A 57 7.40 9.11 1.23
C ALA A 57 8.31 10.28 0.81
N ILE A 58 7.82 11.15 -0.08
CA ILE A 58 8.55 12.36 -0.51
C ILE A 58 8.78 13.30 0.67
N SER A 59 7.76 13.54 1.50
CA SER A 59 7.85 14.42 2.66
C SER A 59 8.84 13.93 3.71
N VAL A 60 8.88 12.63 3.97
CA VAL A 60 9.87 12.00 4.87
C VAL A 60 11.29 12.18 4.32
N SER A 61 11.49 12.00 3.02
CA SER A 61 12.79 12.21 2.39
C SER A 61 13.28 13.66 2.51
N ILE A 62 12.40 14.62 2.27
CA ILE A 62 12.70 16.07 2.45
C ILE A 62 13.03 16.35 3.92
N SER A 63 12.24 15.83 4.85
CA SER A 63 12.45 16.02 6.29
C SER A 63 13.78 15.45 6.76
N LYS A 64 14.18 14.27 6.29
CA LYS A 64 15.49 13.67 6.58
C LYS A 64 16.64 14.57 6.13
N VAL A 65 16.56 15.16 4.93
CA VAL A 65 17.59 16.07 4.39
C VAL A 65 17.69 17.35 5.24
N ILE A 66 16.55 17.96 5.63
CA ILE A 66 16.55 19.15 6.47
C ILE A 66 17.16 18.84 7.85
N ALA A 67 16.78 17.71 8.45
CA ALA A 67 17.26 17.31 9.78
C ALA A 67 18.76 17.00 9.80
N THR A 68 19.32 16.42 8.73
CA THR A 68 20.76 16.09 8.63
C THR A 68 21.63 17.28 8.25
N GLY A 69 21.03 18.41 7.82
CA GLY A 69 21.76 19.62 7.42
C GLY A 69 22.65 19.41 6.18
N THR A 70 22.50 18.30 5.48
CA THR A 70 23.25 18.03 4.25
C THR A 70 22.68 18.86 3.10
N THR A 71 23.54 19.34 2.22
CA THR A 71 23.06 20.02 1.00
C THR A 71 22.25 19.03 0.17
N PRO A 72 20.97 19.34 -0.11
CA PRO A 72 20.11 18.39 -0.80
C PRO A 72 20.65 18.13 -2.21
N SER A 73 21.03 16.90 -2.46
CA SER A 73 21.25 16.44 -3.83
C SER A 73 19.89 16.12 -4.46
N ILE A 74 19.68 16.56 -5.72
CA ILE A 74 18.46 16.22 -6.48
C ILE A 74 18.26 14.70 -6.50
N MET A 75 19.36 13.93 -6.47
CA MET A 75 19.36 12.48 -6.38
C MET A 75 18.68 11.95 -5.10
N SER A 76 18.99 12.54 -3.94
CA SER A 76 18.43 12.08 -2.65
C SER A 76 17.00 12.55 -2.42
N LEU A 77 16.59 13.67 -3.01
CA LEU A 77 15.25 14.24 -2.81
C LEU A 77 14.18 13.63 -3.71
N CYS A 78 14.51 13.31 -4.96
CA CYS A 78 13.53 12.88 -5.96
C CYS A 78 13.77 11.46 -6.45
N VAL A 79 15.01 11.08 -6.69
CA VAL A 79 15.32 9.78 -7.34
C VAL A 79 15.16 8.62 -6.36
N ILE A 80 15.63 8.78 -5.12
CA ILE A 80 15.54 7.70 -4.13
C ILE A 80 14.08 7.37 -3.80
N PRO A 81 13.19 8.33 -3.43
CA PRO A 81 11.78 8.02 -3.20
C PRO A 81 11.09 7.41 -4.42
N LEU A 82 11.45 7.85 -5.62
CA LEU A 82 10.88 7.30 -6.85
C LEU A 82 11.27 5.83 -7.04
N ILE A 83 12.53 5.48 -6.76
CA ILE A 83 13.01 4.09 -6.80
C ILE A 83 12.31 3.25 -5.73
N GLU A 84 12.13 3.78 -4.51
CA GLU A 84 11.42 3.11 -3.41
C GLU A 84 9.97 2.80 -3.77
N ILE A 85 9.26 3.75 -4.37
CA ILE A 85 7.87 3.59 -4.82
C ILE A 85 7.78 2.57 -5.96
N ILE A 86 8.58 2.75 -7.01
CA ILE A 86 8.58 1.85 -8.17
C ILE A 86 9.00 0.44 -7.76
N GLY A 87 10.02 0.31 -6.93
CA GLY A 87 10.49 -0.97 -6.41
C GLY A 87 9.43 -1.70 -5.59
N SER A 88 8.71 -0.98 -4.73
CA SER A 88 7.59 -1.53 -3.94
C SER A 88 6.45 -2.02 -4.84
N ILE A 89 6.11 -1.26 -5.88
CA ILE A 89 5.07 -1.63 -6.86
C ILE A 89 5.49 -2.88 -7.64
N VAL A 90 6.72 -2.91 -8.15
CA VAL A 90 7.24 -4.05 -8.93
C VAL A 90 7.29 -5.32 -8.07
N LEU A 91 7.78 -5.20 -6.83
CA LEU A 91 7.84 -6.32 -5.89
C LEU A 91 6.43 -6.86 -5.59
N GLY A 92 5.49 -5.98 -5.29
CA GLY A 92 4.09 -6.33 -5.05
C GLY A 92 3.43 -6.97 -6.27
N PHE A 93 3.71 -6.46 -7.47
CA PHE A 93 3.22 -7.02 -8.72
C PHE A 93 3.72 -8.45 -8.95
N LEU A 94 5.02 -8.69 -8.78
CA LEU A 94 5.62 -10.03 -8.93
C LEU A 94 5.05 -11.03 -7.92
N LEU A 95 4.93 -10.63 -6.65
CA LEU A 95 4.33 -11.46 -5.61
C LEU A 95 2.84 -11.72 -5.87
N GLY A 96 2.10 -10.75 -6.39
CA GLY A 96 0.71 -10.90 -6.78
C GLY A 96 0.52 -11.88 -7.94
N LEU A 97 1.39 -11.84 -8.96
CA LEU A 97 1.40 -12.84 -10.05
C LEU A 97 1.72 -14.23 -9.53
N LEU A 98 2.68 -14.35 -8.61
CA LEU A 98 3.03 -15.62 -7.99
C LEU A 98 1.87 -16.18 -7.16
N LEU A 99 1.21 -15.34 -6.36
CA LEU A 99 0.00 -15.68 -5.61
C LEU A 99 -1.08 -16.24 -6.54
N ARG A 100 -1.36 -15.53 -7.64
CA ARG A 100 -2.31 -16.00 -8.66
C ARG A 100 -1.95 -17.37 -9.21
N ALA A 101 -0.68 -17.58 -9.60
CA ALA A 101 -0.23 -18.86 -10.15
C ALA A 101 -0.45 -20.00 -9.16
N LEU A 102 -0.18 -19.77 -7.89
CA LEU A 102 -0.38 -20.76 -6.82
C LEU A 102 -1.85 -21.03 -6.53
N ILE A 103 -2.70 -20.00 -6.50
CA ILE A 103 -4.14 -20.18 -6.29
C ILE A 103 -4.78 -20.99 -7.41
N ASN A 104 -4.36 -20.79 -8.65
CA ASN A 104 -4.83 -21.62 -9.77
C ASN A 104 -4.46 -23.11 -9.64
N PHE A 105 -3.37 -23.40 -8.92
CA PHE A 105 -2.94 -24.77 -8.67
C PHE A 105 -3.72 -25.43 -7.52
N PHE A 106 -4.11 -24.65 -6.50
CA PHE A 106 -4.80 -25.14 -5.31
C PHE A 106 -6.30 -24.82 -5.38
N LYS A 107 -7.14 -25.83 -5.65
CA LYS A 107 -8.61 -25.67 -5.77
C LYS A 107 -9.38 -25.57 -4.45
N SER A 108 -8.71 -25.64 -3.29
CA SER A 108 -9.38 -25.67 -1.98
C SER A 108 -9.65 -24.27 -1.44
N ARG A 109 -10.90 -23.99 -1.09
CA ARG A 109 -11.41 -22.69 -0.61
C ARG A 109 -10.66 -22.13 0.61
N ASN A 110 -10.39 -22.97 1.61
CA ASN A 110 -9.69 -22.54 2.83
C ASN A 110 -8.22 -22.17 2.55
N ASN A 111 -7.63 -22.82 1.55
CA ASN A 111 -6.24 -22.55 1.17
C ASN A 111 -6.07 -21.17 0.54
N HIS A 112 -7.08 -20.64 -0.17
CA HIS A 112 -6.99 -19.32 -0.80
C HIS A 112 -6.79 -18.20 0.22
N VAL A 113 -7.60 -18.17 1.29
CA VAL A 113 -7.50 -17.14 2.35
C VAL A 113 -6.14 -17.23 3.06
N ILE A 114 -5.71 -18.46 3.39
CA ILE A 114 -4.41 -18.69 4.02
C ILE A 114 -3.27 -18.22 3.11
N MET A 115 -3.38 -18.50 1.80
CA MET A 115 -2.38 -18.06 0.82
C MET A 115 -2.33 -16.55 0.68
N ILE A 116 -3.47 -15.86 0.63
CA ILE A 116 -3.51 -14.39 0.59
C ILE A 116 -2.80 -13.80 1.81
N ILE A 117 -3.14 -14.29 3.02
CA ILE A 117 -2.49 -13.83 4.26
C ILE A 117 -0.99 -14.18 4.25
N ALA A 118 -0.61 -15.37 3.84
CA ALA A 118 0.80 -15.78 3.77
C ALA A 118 1.59 -14.89 2.80
N PHE A 119 1.04 -14.59 1.62
CA PHE A 119 1.71 -13.75 0.63
C PHE A 119 1.80 -12.28 1.05
N THR A 120 0.82 -11.73 1.76
CA THR A 120 0.94 -10.40 2.35
C THR A 120 2.04 -10.35 3.41
N LEU A 121 2.14 -11.36 4.28
CA LEU A 121 3.22 -11.47 5.26
C LEU A 121 4.60 -11.65 4.60
N ILE A 122 4.68 -12.47 3.55
CA ILE A 122 5.91 -12.61 2.74
C ILE A 122 6.29 -11.28 2.09
N GLY A 123 5.32 -10.52 1.57
CA GLY A 123 5.55 -9.20 1.00
C GLY A 123 6.13 -8.22 2.00
N VAL A 124 5.56 -8.15 3.21
CA VAL A 124 6.09 -7.32 4.30
C VAL A 124 7.49 -7.79 4.71
N GLY A 125 7.70 -9.10 4.83
CA GLY A 125 9.02 -9.67 5.17
C GLY A 125 10.06 -9.38 4.09
N ALA A 126 9.72 -9.49 2.82
CA ALA A 126 10.60 -9.20 1.69
C ALA A 126 11.00 -7.71 1.65
N CYS A 127 10.03 -6.79 1.81
CA CYS A 127 10.32 -5.36 1.93
C CYS A 127 11.24 -5.08 3.13
N SER A 128 10.95 -5.68 4.29
CA SER A 128 11.76 -5.48 5.50
C SER A 128 13.20 -6.00 5.34
N LEU A 129 13.39 -7.12 4.64
CA LEU A 129 14.73 -7.62 4.31
C LEU A 129 15.46 -6.71 3.31
N LEU A 130 14.74 -6.22 2.29
CA LEU A 130 15.31 -5.30 1.31
C LEU A 130 15.69 -3.95 1.93
N ASN A 131 14.97 -3.49 2.94
CA ASN A 131 15.27 -2.25 3.67
C ASN A 131 16.56 -2.33 4.50
N THR A 132 17.16 -3.52 4.66
CA THR A 132 18.51 -3.66 5.26
C THR A 132 19.63 -3.41 4.26
N ILE A 133 19.32 -3.32 2.95
CA ILE A 133 20.30 -3.14 1.89
C ILE A 133 20.60 -1.65 1.72
N THR A 134 21.83 -1.26 1.96
CA THR A 134 22.31 0.10 1.71
C THR A 134 22.92 0.18 0.31
N ILE A 135 22.42 1.05 -0.54
CA ILE A 135 22.99 1.32 -1.87
C ILE A 135 23.63 2.72 -1.85
N ASN A 136 24.93 2.79 -2.12
CA ASN A 136 25.71 4.05 -2.16
C ASN A 136 25.64 4.89 -0.86
N GLY A 137 25.55 4.24 0.31
CA GLY A 137 25.49 4.93 1.59
C GLY A 137 24.11 5.50 1.95
N ASN A 138 23.09 5.32 1.11
CA ASN A 138 21.71 5.65 1.39
C ASN A 138 20.90 4.38 1.69
N ASN A 139 20.11 4.42 2.76
CA ASN A 139 19.16 3.36 3.05
C ASN A 139 17.96 3.53 2.11
N ILE A 140 17.62 2.50 1.35
CA ILE A 140 16.42 2.46 0.54
C ILE A 140 15.32 1.84 1.38
N GLU A 141 14.20 2.55 1.56
CA GLU A 141 13.07 2.12 2.38
C GLU A 141 11.87 1.78 1.50
N PHE A 142 11.71 0.49 1.15
CA PHE A 142 10.53 0.04 0.42
C PHE A 142 9.27 0.15 1.28
N SER A 143 8.18 0.63 0.68
CA SER A 143 6.89 0.76 1.35
C SER A 143 6.17 -0.59 1.43
N ASN A 144 6.09 -1.15 2.64
CA ASN A 144 5.33 -2.38 2.92
C ASN A 144 3.86 -2.25 2.48
N LEU A 145 3.27 -1.08 2.73
CA LEU A 145 1.85 -0.83 2.46
C LEU A 145 1.58 -0.83 0.95
N LEU A 146 2.42 -0.12 0.18
CA LEU A 146 2.30 -0.04 -1.28
C LEU A 146 2.53 -1.43 -1.93
N CYS A 147 3.45 -2.22 -1.40
CA CYS A 147 3.67 -3.59 -1.83
C CYS A 147 2.42 -4.46 -1.60
N CYS A 148 1.82 -4.41 -0.41
CA CYS A 148 0.60 -5.18 -0.09
C CYS A 148 -0.60 -4.72 -0.95
N MET A 149 -0.77 -3.41 -1.16
CA MET A 149 -1.81 -2.88 -2.07
C MET A 149 -1.62 -3.43 -3.49
N MET A 150 -0.39 -3.48 -3.98
CA MET A 150 -0.12 -3.98 -5.33
C MET A 150 -0.31 -5.49 -5.44
N ILE A 151 -0.01 -6.29 -4.40
CA ILE A 151 -0.33 -7.72 -4.35
C ILE A 151 -1.85 -7.91 -4.54
N GLY A 152 -2.66 -7.19 -3.77
CA GLY A 152 -4.13 -7.24 -3.87
C GLY A 152 -4.65 -6.80 -5.22
N ALA A 153 -4.18 -5.66 -5.73
CA ALA A 153 -4.56 -5.13 -7.04
C ALA A 153 -4.22 -6.11 -8.17
N THR A 154 -3.04 -6.72 -8.13
CA THR A 154 -2.61 -7.71 -9.13
C THR A 154 -3.49 -8.96 -9.07
N TYR A 155 -3.81 -9.44 -7.86
CA TYR A 155 -4.67 -10.60 -7.67
C TYR A 155 -6.07 -10.37 -8.24
N ILE A 156 -6.68 -9.19 -8.01
CA ILE A 156 -8.01 -8.84 -8.51
C ILE A 156 -8.00 -8.71 -10.04
N ASN A 157 -7.08 -7.95 -10.61
CA ASN A 157 -7.08 -7.63 -12.04
C ASN A 157 -6.67 -8.81 -12.92
N PHE A 158 -5.85 -9.70 -12.43
CA PHE A 158 -5.38 -10.87 -13.17
C PHE A 158 -6.02 -12.17 -12.70
N GLY A 159 -6.96 -12.15 -11.74
CA GLY A 159 -7.73 -13.33 -11.29
C GLY A 159 -8.45 -14.02 -12.44
N SER A 160 -8.44 -15.35 -12.47
CA SER A 160 -9.02 -16.13 -13.59
C SER A 160 -10.55 -16.14 -13.58
N ASP A 161 -11.17 -16.01 -12.40
CA ASP A 161 -12.62 -16.03 -12.18
C ASP A 161 -13.03 -14.92 -11.21
N GLU A 162 -13.75 -13.93 -11.71
CA GLU A 162 -14.23 -12.77 -10.95
C GLU A 162 -15.03 -13.19 -9.70
N HIS A 163 -15.87 -14.22 -9.82
CA HIS A 163 -16.65 -14.75 -8.70
C HIS A 163 -15.79 -15.40 -7.58
N ILE A 164 -14.64 -15.96 -7.93
CA ILE A 164 -13.72 -16.57 -6.95
C ILE A 164 -13.01 -15.46 -6.19
N VAL A 165 -12.53 -14.45 -6.90
CA VAL A 165 -11.83 -13.29 -6.34
C VAL A 165 -12.75 -12.51 -5.40
N GLU A 166 -13.97 -12.18 -5.83
CA GLU A 166 -14.95 -11.46 -5.04
C GLU A 166 -15.33 -12.21 -3.75
N ARG A 167 -15.48 -13.52 -3.85
CA ARG A 167 -15.74 -14.39 -2.70
C ARG A 167 -14.57 -14.44 -1.71
N ASP A 168 -13.35 -14.56 -2.21
CA ASP A 168 -12.14 -14.66 -1.38
C ASP A 168 -11.91 -13.33 -0.62
N PHE A 169 -12.14 -12.19 -1.29
CA PHE A 169 -12.12 -10.87 -0.66
C PHE A 169 -13.20 -10.73 0.42
N SER A 170 -14.43 -11.16 0.16
CA SER A 170 -15.51 -11.10 1.16
C SER A 170 -15.21 -11.91 2.43
N LEU A 171 -14.43 -12.97 2.30
CA LEU A 171 -13.97 -13.77 3.45
C LEU A 171 -12.90 -13.04 4.25
N VAL A 172 -11.92 -12.42 3.58
CA VAL A 172 -10.88 -11.62 4.25
C VAL A 172 -11.51 -10.40 4.93
N GLU A 173 -12.43 -9.70 4.25
CA GLU A 173 -13.15 -8.56 4.78
C GLU A 173 -13.94 -8.89 6.06
N ARG A 174 -14.51 -10.08 6.15
CA ARG A 174 -15.21 -10.54 7.36
C ARG A 174 -14.30 -10.64 8.59
N TRP A 175 -13.01 -10.88 8.41
CA TRP A 175 -12.03 -10.95 9.51
C TRP A 175 -11.51 -9.58 9.92
N THR A 176 -11.56 -8.60 9.02
CA THR A 176 -11.03 -7.24 9.23
C THR A 176 -11.64 -6.55 10.47
N PRO A 177 -12.96 -6.56 10.72
CA PRO A 177 -13.53 -5.93 11.91
C PRO A 177 -13.11 -6.57 13.23
N SER A 178 -12.65 -7.83 13.19
CA SER A 178 -12.17 -8.54 14.40
C SER A 178 -10.73 -8.16 14.76
N LEU A 179 -10.03 -7.46 13.87
CA LEU A 179 -8.65 -7.02 14.06
C LEU A 179 -8.55 -5.55 14.48
N PHE A 180 -9.63 -4.80 14.36
CA PHE A 180 -9.81 -3.41 14.81
C PHE A 180 -10.79 -3.34 15.98
#